data_c13819eb7b78237f6e69bedd6f3865fa
#
_entry.id   c13819eb7b78237f6e69bedd6f3865fa
#
_cell.length_a   1.000
_cell.length_b   1.000
_cell.length_c   1.000
_cell.angle_alpha   90.00
_cell.angle_beta   90.00
_cell.angle_gamma   90.00
#
_symmetry.space_group_name_H-M   'P 1'
#
loop_
_entity.id
_entity.type
_entity.pdbx_description
1 polymer ?
#
loop_
_entity_poly.entity_id
_entity_poly.type
_entity_poly.pdbx_seq_one_letter_code
_entity_poly.pdbx_strand_id
1 'polypeptide(L)'
;MYVAEHPERVRRRLVPDAIQVQIILGSLLGDARIEGETGERRMRVTHDLAQIDYALWKYDRLGAFAAEPPVVRGGGITFATIAHPLFDDLAPFFVSRTGARGLVRDLLAPLGLAVWMTDRGRVRL
;
A
#
# COMPACT_ATOMS: atom_id res chain seq x y z
N MET A 1 -5.39 22.90 -30.21
CA MET A 1 -4.32 21.86 -30.21
C MET A 1 -4.43 21.03 -28.94
N TYR A 2 -4.47 19.73 -29.09
CA TYR A 2 -4.51 18.83 -27.93
C TYR A 2 -3.10 18.66 -27.36
N VAL A 3 -2.97 18.88 -26.04
CA VAL A 3 -1.72 18.65 -25.33
C VAL A 3 -1.95 17.51 -24.34
N ALA A 4 -1.22 16.42 -24.54
CA ALA A 4 -1.32 15.26 -23.64
C ALA A 4 -0.74 15.63 -22.27
N GLU A 5 -1.45 15.25 -21.21
CA GLU A 5 -0.99 15.45 -19.86
C GLU A 5 0.12 14.47 -19.52
N HIS A 6 1.09 14.90 -18.73
CA HIS A 6 2.19 14.03 -18.30
C HIS A 6 1.65 12.85 -17.47
N PRO A 7 2.10 11.60 -17.73
CA PRO A 7 1.58 10.43 -17.02
C PRO A 7 1.63 10.52 -15.50
N GLU A 8 2.66 11.16 -14.93
CA GLU A 8 2.75 11.34 -13.49
C GLU A 8 1.64 12.21 -12.92
N ARG A 9 1.22 13.24 -13.65
CA ARG A 9 0.09 14.09 -13.24
C ARG A 9 -1.21 13.32 -13.24
N VAL A 10 -1.40 12.47 -14.24
CA VAL A 10 -2.57 11.60 -14.33
C VAL A 10 -2.60 10.62 -13.15
N ARG A 11 -1.46 9.99 -12.85
CA ARG A 11 -1.35 9.05 -11.74
C ARG A 11 -1.66 9.71 -10.39
N ARG A 12 -1.19 10.94 -10.18
CA ARG A 12 -1.43 11.67 -8.93
C ARG A 12 -2.90 12.00 -8.68
N ARG A 13 -3.71 12.00 -9.74
CA ARG A 13 -5.15 12.24 -9.63
C ARG A 13 -5.97 10.97 -9.49
N LEU A 14 -5.35 9.80 -9.53
CA LEU A 14 -6.07 8.56 -9.26
C LEU A 14 -6.64 8.61 -7.86
N VAL A 15 -7.88 8.15 -7.73
CA VAL A 15 -8.56 8.06 -6.44
C VAL A 15 -8.68 6.58 -6.10
N PRO A 16 -8.15 6.14 -4.96
CA PRO A 16 -8.29 4.75 -4.56
C PRO A 16 -9.75 4.44 -4.25
N ASP A 17 -10.21 3.26 -4.64
CA ASP A 17 -11.51 2.77 -4.22
C ASP A 17 -11.48 2.30 -2.76
N ALA A 18 -12.65 1.96 -2.21
CA ALA A 18 -12.76 1.55 -0.81
C ALA A 18 -11.92 0.30 -0.49
N ILE A 19 -11.84 -0.66 -1.42
CA ILE A 19 -11.05 -1.88 -1.24
C ILE A 19 -9.56 -1.54 -1.22
N GLN A 20 -9.10 -0.72 -2.16
CA GLN A 20 -7.70 -0.29 -2.23
C GLN A 20 -7.26 0.47 -0.99
N VAL A 21 -8.11 1.37 -0.47
CA VAL A 21 -7.84 2.10 0.78
C VAL A 21 -7.62 1.11 1.93
N GLN A 22 -8.47 0.10 2.06
CA GLN A 22 -8.36 -0.88 3.13
C GLN A 22 -7.11 -1.75 3.01
N ILE A 23 -6.73 -2.15 1.80
CA ILE A 23 -5.49 -2.89 1.56
C ILE A 23 -4.28 -2.02 1.93
N ILE A 24 -4.28 -0.75 1.54
CA ILE A 24 -3.21 0.19 1.87
C ILE A 24 -3.09 0.36 3.38
N LEU A 25 -4.19 0.67 4.07
CA LEU A 25 -4.18 0.89 5.53
C LEU A 25 -3.75 -0.37 6.28
N GLY A 26 -4.33 -1.51 5.95
CA GLY A 26 -3.99 -2.77 6.59
C GLY A 26 -2.53 -3.17 6.35
N SER A 27 -2.02 -2.94 5.14
CA SER A 27 -0.63 -3.22 4.79
C SER A 27 0.34 -2.31 5.55
N LEU A 28 0.04 -1.02 5.67
CA LEU A 28 0.89 -0.07 6.41
C LEU A 28 0.88 -0.34 7.92
N LEU A 29 -0.21 -0.83 8.47
CA LEU A 29 -0.26 -1.30 9.86
C LEU A 29 0.49 -2.63 10.03
N GLY A 30 0.59 -3.41 8.97
CA GLY A 30 1.30 -4.69 8.95
C GLY A 30 2.76 -4.54 8.51
N ASP A 31 3.09 -5.14 7.37
CA ASP A 31 4.47 -5.30 6.92
C ASP A 31 4.92 -4.28 5.86
N ALA A 32 4.00 -3.50 5.30
CA ALA A 32 4.35 -2.49 4.31
C ALA A 32 4.91 -1.23 4.98
N ARG A 33 5.62 -0.44 4.19
CA ARG A 33 6.18 0.83 4.66
C ARG A 33 6.07 1.89 3.59
N ILE A 34 6.03 3.13 4.02
CA ILE A 34 6.13 4.28 3.12
C ILE A 34 7.60 4.59 2.92
N GLU A 35 8.01 4.75 1.67
CA GLU A 35 9.36 5.12 1.30
C GLU A 35 9.34 6.33 0.37
N GLY A 36 10.50 6.99 0.24
CA GLY A 36 10.66 8.18 -0.59
C GLY A 36 10.52 9.47 0.20
N GLU A 37 10.81 10.57 -0.47
CA GLU A 37 10.73 11.91 0.10
C GLU A 37 9.36 12.52 -0.15
N THR A 38 9.03 13.59 0.58
CA THR A 38 7.80 14.35 0.38
C THR A 38 7.61 14.70 -1.09
N GLY A 39 6.43 14.42 -1.62
CA GLY A 39 6.11 14.61 -3.03
C GLY A 39 6.39 13.39 -3.91
N GLU A 40 7.18 12.43 -3.42
CA GLU A 40 7.55 11.21 -4.15
C GLU A 40 7.32 9.94 -3.31
N ARG A 41 6.53 10.04 -2.26
CA ARG A 41 6.29 8.91 -1.36
C ARG A 41 5.40 7.86 -2.00
N ARG A 42 5.76 6.61 -1.74
CA ARG A 42 5.06 5.42 -2.22
C ARG A 42 5.08 4.35 -1.14
N MET A 43 4.26 3.32 -1.31
CA MET A 43 4.23 2.19 -0.40
C MET A 43 5.04 1.02 -0.98
N ARG A 44 5.91 0.44 -0.16
CA ARG A 44 6.66 -0.78 -0.47
C ARG A 44 6.00 -1.95 0.25
N VAL A 45 5.66 -2.99 -0.52
CA VAL A 45 5.10 -4.23 -0.01
C VAL A 45 6.13 -5.34 -0.19
N THR A 46 6.43 -6.06 0.87
CA THR A 46 7.36 -7.19 0.84
C THR A 46 6.78 -8.34 1.66
N HIS A 47 6.79 -9.53 1.11
CA HIS A 47 6.35 -10.75 1.77
C HIS A 47 7.34 -11.88 1.52
N ASP A 48 7.36 -12.87 2.39
CA ASP A 48 8.10 -14.11 2.13
C ASP A 48 7.53 -14.82 0.92
N LEU A 49 8.38 -15.59 0.20
CA LEU A 49 7.92 -16.38 -0.94
C LEU A 49 6.82 -17.37 -0.58
N ALA A 50 6.77 -17.84 0.67
CA ALA A 50 5.67 -18.69 1.14
C ALA A 50 4.31 -17.99 1.05
N GLN A 51 4.29 -16.66 0.97
CA GLN A 51 3.08 -15.83 0.85
C GLN A 51 2.93 -15.23 -0.54
N ILE A 52 3.51 -15.86 -1.57
CA ILE A 52 3.50 -15.30 -2.93
C ILE A 52 2.07 -15.04 -3.44
N ASP A 53 1.13 -15.94 -3.20
CA ASP A 53 -0.24 -15.77 -3.65
C ASP A 53 -0.91 -14.56 -3.00
N TYR A 54 -0.62 -14.33 -1.74
CA TYR A 54 -1.12 -13.18 -1.00
C TYR A 54 -0.52 -11.86 -1.54
N ALA A 55 0.78 -11.85 -1.81
CA ALA A 55 1.44 -10.68 -2.40
C ALA A 55 0.87 -10.36 -3.79
N LEU A 56 0.64 -11.38 -4.62
CA LEU A 56 0.05 -11.21 -5.94
C LEU A 56 -1.40 -10.75 -5.86
N TRP A 57 -2.15 -11.20 -4.86
CA TRP A 57 -3.50 -10.72 -4.60
C TRP A 57 -3.50 -9.22 -4.30
N LYS A 58 -2.60 -8.74 -3.43
CA LYS A 58 -2.46 -7.30 -3.15
C LYS A 58 -2.14 -6.52 -4.41
N TYR A 59 -1.17 -7.00 -5.17
CA TYR A 59 -0.75 -6.37 -6.42
C TYR A 59 -1.92 -6.23 -7.39
N ASP A 60 -2.67 -7.31 -7.59
CA ASP A 60 -3.82 -7.31 -8.48
C ASP A 60 -4.91 -6.32 -8.03
N ARG A 61 -5.23 -6.31 -6.75
CA ARG A 61 -6.27 -5.42 -6.20
C ARG A 61 -5.87 -3.96 -6.20
N LEU A 62 -4.59 -3.66 -6.03
CA LEU A 62 -4.09 -2.30 -6.10
C LEU A 62 -4.13 -1.74 -7.52
N GLY A 63 -4.11 -2.59 -8.55
CA GLY A 63 -4.34 -2.19 -9.93
C GLY A 63 -3.45 -1.04 -10.37
N ALA A 64 -4.05 0.08 -10.75
CA ALA A 64 -3.33 1.25 -11.24
C ALA A 64 -2.41 1.90 -10.20
N PHE A 65 -2.58 1.60 -8.91
CA PHE A 65 -1.67 2.06 -7.86
C PHE A 65 -0.39 1.24 -7.79
N ALA A 66 -0.32 0.06 -8.40
CA ALA A 66 0.92 -0.70 -8.49
C ALA A 66 1.81 -0.12 -9.59
N ALA A 67 3.09 0.13 -9.27
CA ALA A 67 4.01 0.77 -10.22
C ALA A 67 4.61 -0.25 -11.19
N GLU A 68 5.06 -1.39 -10.67
CA GLU A 68 5.79 -2.40 -11.43
C GLU A 68 5.37 -3.79 -11.01
N PRO A 69 5.54 -4.80 -11.89
CA PRO A 69 5.29 -6.18 -11.48
C PRO A 69 6.16 -6.59 -10.29
N PRO A 70 5.66 -7.46 -9.41
CA PRO A 70 6.45 -7.95 -8.28
C PRO A 70 7.75 -8.61 -8.71
N VAL A 71 8.80 -8.41 -7.93
CA VAL A 71 10.13 -8.97 -8.17
C VAL A 71 10.46 -9.94 -7.03
N VAL A 72 10.90 -11.14 -7.41
CA VAL A 72 11.43 -12.11 -6.45
C VAL A 72 12.89 -11.78 -6.19
N ARG A 73 13.25 -11.61 -4.93
CA ARG A 73 14.62 -11.29 -4.52
C ARG A 73 14.91 -11.91 -3.16
N GLY A 74 16.01 -12.68 -3.11
CA GLY A 74 16.30 -13.45 -1.91
C GLY A 74 15.17 -14.42 -1.62
N GLY A 75 14.75 -14.55 -0.41
CA GLY A 75 13.61 -15.38 -0.01
C GLY A 75 12.27 -14.66 -0.04
N GLY A 76 12.16 -13.53 -0.72
CA GLY A 76 10.98 -12.68 -0.69
C GLY A 76 10.47 -12.24 -2.05
N ILE A 77 9.29 -11.66 -2.04
CA ILE A 77 8.66 -11.02 -3.18
C ILE A 77 8.30 -9.58 -2.79
N THR A 78 8.62 -8.63 -3.65
CA THR A 78 8.44 -7.21 -3.35
C THR A 78 7.89 -6.45 -4.55
N PHE A 79 7.07 -5.45 -4.27
CA PHE A 79 6.64 -4.46 -5.26
C PHE A 79 6.39 -3.12 -4.56
N ALA A 80 6.34 -2.05 -5.34
CA ALA A 80 6.00 -0.74 -4.83
C ALA A 80 4.79 -0.19 -5.56
N THR A 81 4.05 0.70 -4.89
CA THR A 81 3.01 1.50 -5.53
C THR A 81 3.64 2.65 -6.32
N ILE A 82 2.83 3.33 -7.11
CA ILE A 82 3.21 4.63 -7.67
C ILE A 82 3.40 5.64 -6.53
N ALA A 83 4.17 6.70 -6.80
CA ALA A 83 4.19 7.85 -5.92
C ALA A 83 2.82 8.54 -5.98
N HIS A 84 2.26 8.88 -4.84
CA HIS A 84 0.93 9.46 -4.76
C HIS A 84 0.79 10.32 -3.51
N PRO A 85 0.06 11.45 -3.58
CA PRO A 85 -0.16 12.33 -2.41
C PRO A 85 -0.77 11.63 -1.20
N LEU A 86 -1.55 10.57 -1.41
CA LEU A 86 -2.11 9.76 -0.34
C LEU A 86 -1.03 9.31 0.65
N PHE A 87 0.14 8.90 0.15
CA PHE A 87 1.23 8.41 1.01
C PHE A 87 1.92 9.54 1.76
N ASP A 88 1.95 10.75 1.19
CA ASP A 88 2.40 11.94 1.92
C ASP A 88 1.43 12.27 3.06
N ASP A 89 0.13 12.14 2.83
CA ASP A 89 -0.89 12.40 3.84
C ASP A 89 -0.88 11.35 4.95
N LEU A 90 -0.61 10.09 4.61
CA LEU A 90 -0.58 9.00 5.58
C LEU A 90 0.72 8.91 6.38
N ALA A 91 1.84 9.36 5.81
CA ALA A 91 3.15 9.21 6.44
C ALA A 91 3.21 9.69 7.90
N PRO A 92 2.66 10.87 8.27
CA PRO A 92 2.73 11.35 9.64
C PRO A 92 2.10 10.39 10.66
N PHE A 93 1.09 9.63 10.26
CA PHE A 93 0.40 8.70 11.15
C PHE A 93 1.24 7.48 11.51
N PHE A 94 2.28 7.18 10.76
CA PHE A 94 3.15 6.03 10.98
C PHE A 94 4.49 6.38 11.62
N VAL A 95 4.69 7.64 11.99
CA VAL A 95 5.87 8.09 12.74
C VAL A 95 5.75 7.68 14.22
N SER A 96 4.54 7.62 14.75
CA SER A 96 4.30 7.24 16.15
C SER A 96 3.14 6.26 16.26
N ARG A 97 3.13 5.47 17.34
CA ARG A 97 2.04 4.54 17.64
C ARG A 97 0.70 5.25 17.84
N THR A 98 0.74 6.44 18.42
CA THR A 98 -0.48 7.22 18.71
C THR A 98 -1.18 7.65 17.42
N GLY A 99 -0.42 8.06 16.40
CA GLY A 99 -1.00 8.42 15.11
C GLY A 99 -1.69 7.24 14.44
N ALA A 100 -1.05 6.06 14.42
CA ALA A 100 -1.63 4.86 13.83
C ALA A 100 -2.93 4.44 14.52
N ARG A 101 -3.07 4.64 15.83
CA ARG A 101 -4.31 4.35 16.56
C ARG A 101 -5.50 5.15 16.04
N GLY A 102 -5.28 6.40 15.67
CA GLY A 102 -6.32 7.23 15.08
C GLY A 102 -6.84 6.69 13.77
N LEU A 103 -5.93 6.19 12.91
CA LEU A 103 -6.32 5.53 11.65
C LEU A 103 -7.14 4.27 11.89
N VAL A 104 -6.74 3.45 12.85
CA VAL A 104 -7.47 2.22 13.21
C VAL A 104 -8.89 2.56 13.65
N ARG A 105 -9.03 3.51 14.58
CA ARG A 105 -10.33 3.88 15.13
C ARG A 105 -11.26 4.47 14.07
N ASP A 106 -10.75 5.37 13.23
CA ASP A 106 -11.58 6.21 12.38
C ASP A 106 -11.78 5.67 10.97
N LEU A 107 -10.82 4.89 10.43
CA LEU A 107 -10.82 4.53 9.02
C LEU A 107 -10.75 3.03 8.74
N LEU A 108 -10.28 2.22 9.68
CA LEU A 108 -10.08 0.80 9.43
C LEU A 108 -11.41 0.05 9.40
N ALA A 109 -11.67 -0.65 8.30
CA ALA A 109 -12.82 -1.52 8.11
C ALA A 109 -12.38 -3.01 8.21
N PRO A 110 -13.33 -3.97 8.24
CA PRO A 110 -12.99 -5.39 8.37
C PRO A 110 -11.95 -5.90 7.38
N LEU A 111 -11.98 -5.47 6.13
CA LEU A 111 -10.98 -5.89 5.14
C LEU A 111 -9.57 -5.42 5.53
N GLY A 112 -9.42 -4.17 5.94
CA GLY A 112 -8.14 -3.63 6.40
C GLY A 112 -7.62 -4.35 7.64
N LEU A 113 -8.51 -4.67 8.56
CA LEU A 113 -8.16 -5.47 9.74
C LEU A 113 -7.67 -6.86 9.34
N ALA A 114 -8.35 -7.53 8.40
CA ALA A 114 -7.94 -8.85 7.90
C ALA A 114 -6.56 -8.79 7.24
N VAL A 115 -6.29 -7.77 6.43
CA VAL A 115 -4.97 -7.55 5.81
C VAL A 115 -3.90 -7.38 6.88
N TRP A 116 -4.15 -6.52 7.86
CA TRP A 116 -3.22 -6.28 8.96
C TRP A 116 -2.89 -7.58 9.71
N MET A 117 -3.91 -8.33 10.09
CA MET A 117 -3.72 -9.56 10.84
C MET A 117 -3.04 -10.66 10.01
N THR A 118 -3.33 -10.74 8.72
CA THR A 118 -2.67 -11.69 7.81
C THR A 118 -1.19 -11.35 7.66
N ASP A 119 -0.85 -10.06 7.51
CA ASP A 119 0.54 -9.59 7.46
C ASP A 119 1.30 -9.98 8.72
N ARG A 120 0.65 -9.92 9.88
CA ARG A 120 1.26 -10.29 11.16
C ARG A 120 1.30 -11.79 11.40
N GLY A 121 0.77 -12.60 10.48
CA GLY A 121 0.73 -14.05 10.63
C GLY A 121 -0.22 -14.56 11.71
N ARG A 122 -1.17 -13.73 12.17
CA ARG A 122 -2.13 -14.09 13.20
C ARG A 122 -3.36 -14.78 12.65
N VAL A 123 -3.66 -14.56 11.37
CA VAL A 123 -4.73 -15.21 10.65
C VAL A 123 -4.10 -16.08 9.58
N ARG A 124 -4.42 -17.36 9.59
CA ARG A 124 -3.98 -18.32 8.57
C ARG A 124 -5.16 -18.66 7.68
N LEU A 125 -4.97 -18.39 6.44
CA LEU A 125 -5.97 -18.70 5.41
C LEU A 125 -5.76 -20.11 4.88
#